data_cf24c9468e771c900d116167403166fd
#
_entry.id   cf24c9468e771c900d116167403166fd
#
_cell.length_a   1.000
_cell.length_b   1.000
_cell.length_c   1.000
_cell.angle_alpha   90.00
_cell.angle_beta   90.00
_cell.angle_gamma   90.00
#
_symmetry.space_group_name_H-M   'P 1'
#
loop_
_entity.id
_entity.type
_entity.pdbx_description
1 polymer ?
#
loop_
_entity_poly.entity_id
_entity_poly.type
_entity_poly.pdbx_seq_one_letter_code
_entity_poly.pdbx_strand_id
1 'polypeptide(L)'
;MKYLLNRRQLIKVAFGSAFSFLSFSFGINKLLNRKSIGNHVNSIKKATNLPDRGPWPTLDPFLFCVYHNDDYPSATNKFIPNSNLNGRQIGNDFSNKDGWSMYHGETVPGFPKHPHRGFETLTVVEKGIIDHSDSLGATARYGDGDAQWLTAGDGINHSEMFPL
;
A
#
# COMPACT_ATOMS: atom_id res chain seq x y z
N MET A 1 1.50 -14.25 18.17
CA MET A 1 0.11 -13.78 18.28
C MET A 1 -0.05 -12.64 17.31
N LYS A 2 -0.65 -12.87 16.14
CA LYS A 2 -0.80 -11.84 15.09
C LYS A 2 -2.06 -11.03 15.39
N TYR A 3 -1.92 -9.75 15.59
CA TYR A 3 -3.07 -8.83 15.65
C TYR A 3 -3.38 -8.35 14.23
N LEU A 4 -4.47 -8.85 13.66
CA LEU A 4 -5.03 -8.37 12.42
C LEU A 4 -5.90 -7.13 12.73
N LEU A 5 -5.43 -5.96 12.34
CA LEU A 5 -6.24 -4.74 12.37
C LEU A 5 -7.15 -4.73 11.15
N ASN A 6 -8.44 -4.45 11.34
CA ASN A 6 -9.36 -4.32 10.22
C ASN A 6 -9.18 -2.97 9.49
N ARG A 7 -9.67 -2.85 8.25
CA ARG A 7 -9.52 -1.66 7.38
C ARG A 7 -9.84 -0.33 8.08
N ARG A 8 -10.86 -0.29 8.95
CA ARG A 8 -11.26 0.91 9.69
C ARG A 8 -10.28 1.30 10.79
N GLN A 9 -9.53 0.34 11.32
CA GLN A 9 -8.53 0.57 12.36
C GLN A 9 -7.21 1.05 11.75
N LEU A 10 -6.83 0.56 10.56
CA LEU A 10 -5.62 0.99 9.84
C LEU A 10 -5.70 2.49 9.47
N ILE A 11 -6.83 2.94 8.95
CA ILE A 11 -7.05 4.35 8.61
C ILE A 11 -6.98 5.25 9.86
N LYS A 12 -7.37 4.76 11.02
CA LYS A 12 -7.30 5.52 12.27
C LYS A 12 -5.89 5.59 12.86
N VAL A 13 -5.06 4.59 12.65
CA VAL A 13 -3.66 4.55 13.13
C VAL A 13 -2.77 5.46 12.30
N ALA A 14 -3.04 5.60 11.00
CA ALA A 14 -2.28 6.50 10.13
C ALA A 14 -2.45 8.00 10.45
N PHE A 15 -3.45 8.39 11.26
CA PHE A 15 -3.80 9.79 11.52
C PHE A 15 -3.95 10.18 12.99
N GLY A 16 -3.61 9.33 13.94
CA GLY A 16 -3.80 9.63 15.36
C GLY A 16 -2.70 9.06 16.26
N SER A 17 -2.04 9.95 16.98
CA SER A 17 -1.06 9.67 18.02
C SER A 17 -1.61 8.75 19.12
N ALA A 18 -0.75 7.87 19.57
CA ALA A 18 -0.72 7.08 20.81
C ALA A 18 -1.97 7.04 21.69
N PHE A 19 -2.56 5.87 21.85
CA PHE A 19 -3.40 5.55 23.00
C PHE A 19 -3.16 4.12 23.50
N SER A 20 -2.94 4.04 24.80
CA SER A 20 -2.73 2.84 25.59
C SER A 20 -3.99 1.95 25.65
N PHE A 21 -3.79 0.65 25.55
CA PHE A 21 -4.83 -0.35 25.75
C PHE A 21 -5.08 -0.59 27.25
N LEU A 22 -6.31 -0.40 27.69
CA LEU A 22 -6.86 -1.03 28.89
C LEU A 22 -8.12 -1.77 28.51
N SER A 23 -8.06 -3.08 28.66
CA SER A 23 -9.20 -3.97 28.50
C SER A 23 -10.14 -3.85 29.71
N PHE A 24 -11.41 -3.52 29.46
CA PHE A 24 -12.48 -3.73 30.41
C PHE A 24 -13.74 -4.25 29.72
N SER A 25 -14.03 -5.51 29.98
CA SER A 25 -15.34 -6.10 29.72
C SER A 25 -16.23 -5.76 30.92
N PHE A 26 -17.23 -4.91 30.72
CA PHE A 26 -18.52 -4.95 31.39
C PHE A 26 -19.36 -3.69 31.03
N GLY A 27 -20.58 -3.89 30.59
CA GLY A 27 -21.62 -2.83 30.61
C GLY A 27 -21.93 -2.11 29.30
N ILE A 28 -22.32 -2.83 28.24
CA ILE A 28 -22.72 -2.21 26.95
C ILE A 28 -23.98 -1.35 27.00
N ASN A 29 -24.81 -1.41 28.05
CA ASN A 29 -26.09 -0.73 28.09
C ASN A 29 -26.11 0.68 28.71
N LYS A 30 -24.97 1.25 29.10
CA LYS A 30 -24.96 2.60 29.70
C LYS A 30 -24.20 3.65 28.85
N LEU A 31 -23.71 3.28 27.67
CA LEU A 31 -22.94 4.18 26.80
C LEU A 31 -23.79 4.88 25.72
N LEU A 32 -25.07 4.53 25.57
CA LEU A 32 -25.91 5.09 24.51
C LEU A 32 -26.56 6.44 24.86
N ASN A 33 -26.35 6.98 26.07
CA ASN A 33 -26.94 8.24 26.49
C ASN A 33 -25.91 9.29 26.94
N ARG A 34 -24.70 9.25 26.41
CA ARG A 34 -23.81 10.40 26.50
C ARG A 34 -24.16 11.39 25.41
N LYS A 35 -24.88 12.47 25.77
CA LYS A 35 -24.94 13.68 24.97
C LYS A 35 -23.55 14.02 24.54
N SER A 36 -23.27 13.92 23.25
CA SER A 36 -22.03 14.35 22.61
C SER A 36 -21.97 15.88 22.72
N ILE A 37 -21.43 16.36 23.83
CA ILE A 37 -20.81 17.71 23.87
C ILE A 37 -19.35 17.46 23.51
N GLY A 38 -19.07 17.24 22.26
CA GLY A 38 -17.74 17.20 21.71
C GLY A 38 -17.80 17.97 20.41
N ASN A 39 -17.08 19.09 20.34
CA ASN A 39 -16.69 19.66 19.08
C ASN A 39 -16.14 18.51 18.25
N HIS A 40 -16.87 18.07 17.22
CA HIS A 40 -16.31 17.20 16.18
C HIS A 40 -15.21 17.99 15.53
N VAL A 41 -13.99 17.86 16.03
CA VAL A 41 -12.82 18.31 15.31
C VAL A 41 -12.86 17.55 14.00
N ASN A 42 -13.17 18.25 12.93
CA ASN A 42 -13.16 17.67 11.60
C ASN A 42 -11.73 17.18 11.34
N SER A 43 -11.52 15.88 11.47
CA SER A 43 -10.18 15.27 11.31
C SER A 43 -9.69 15.33 9.88
N ILE A 44 -10.59 15.62 8.91
CA ILE A 44 -10.23 15.84 7.52
C ILE A 44 -9.84 17.30 7.35
N LYS A 45 -8.53 17.54 7.20
CA LYS A 45 -8.01 18.90 7.00
C LYS A 45 -8.11 19.38 5.56
N LYS A 46 -8.10 18.45 4.61
CA LYS A 46 -8.16 18.74 3.18
C LYS A 46 -8.78 17.56 2.43
N ALA A 47 -9.67 17.86 1.50
CA ALA A 47 -10.13 16.93 0.48
C ALA A 47 -9.81 17.53 -0.90
N THR A 48 -9.41 16.69 -1.84
CA THR A 48 -9.05 17.10 -3.20
C THR A 48 -9.61 16.09 -4.18
N ASN A 49 -10.20 16.56 -5.27
CA ASN A 49 -10.57 15.69 -6.37
C ASN A 49 -9.30 15.13 -7.01
N LEU A 50 -9.26 13.81 -7.19
CA LEU A 50 -8.15 13.16 -7.85
C LEU A 50 -8.36 13.17 -9.36
N PRO A 51 -7.30 13.32 -10.17
CA PRO A 51 -7.38 13.07 -11.61
C PRO A 51 -7.75 11.61 -11.88
N ASP A 52 -8.32 11.34 -13.04
CA ASP A 52 -8.72 9.98 -13.44
C ASP A 52 -7.53 9.02 -13.52
N ARG A 53 -6.33 9.54 -13.70
CA ARG A 53 -5.07 8.79 -13.72
C ARG A 53 -4.05 9.42 -12.78
N GLY A 54 -3.28 8.57 -12.07
CA GLY A 54 -2.17 9.00 -11.25
C GLY A 54 -0.95 9.47 -12.06
N PRO A 55 0.10 9.95 -11.43
CA PRO A 55 0.27 10.02 -9.98
C PRO A 55 -0.57 11.13 -9.34
N TRP A 56 -1.10 10.86 -8.15
CA TRP A 56 -1.91 11.81 -7.39
C TRP A 56 -1.07 12.63 -6.41
N PRO A 57 -1.41 13.91 -6.19
CA PRO A 57 -0.68 14.74 -5.26
C PRO A 57 -0.86 14.28 -3.83
N THR A 58 0.21 14.31 -3.05
CA THR A 58 0.25 14.02 -1.63
C THR A 58 0.79 15.19 -0.83
N LEU A 59 0.94 15.00 0.48
CA LEU A 59 1.61 15.90 1.39
C LEU A 59 2.94 15.29 1.82
N ASP A 60 3.90 16.15 2.16
CA ASP A 60 5.14 15.73 2.82
C ASP A 60 4.83 14.79 4.00
N PRO A 61 5.53 13.70 4.20
CA PRO A 61 6.79 13.30 3.53
C PRO A 61 6.63 12.39 2.29
N PHE A 62 5.47 12.32 1.68
CA PHE A 62 5.21 11.49 0.49
C PHE A 62 5.28 12.35 -0.78
N LEU A 63 5.91 11.83 -1.85
CA LEU A 63 6.04 12.56 -3.11
C LEU A 63 4.74 12.55 -3.92
N PHE A 64 4.13 11.39 -4.06
CA PHE A 64 2.89 11.17 -4.81
C PHE A 64 2.24 9.86 -4.37
N CYS A 65 1.00 9.66 -4.78
CA CYS A 65 0.30 8.39 -4.63
C CYS A 65 -0.04 7.82 -5.99
N VAL A 66 0.05 6.51 -6.14
CA VAL A 66 -0.42 5.76 -7.30
C VAL A 66 -1.33 4.62 -6.83
N TYR A 67 -2.26 4.24 -7.68
CA TYR A 67 -3.13 3.10 -7.47
C TYR A 67 -2.94 2.10 -8.60
N HIS A 68 -2.65 0.87 -8.24
CA HIS A 68 -2.52 -0.26 -9.15
C HIS A 68 -3.71 -1.19 -8.96
N ASN A 69 -4.38 -1.52 -10.04
CA ASN A 69 -5.47 -2.49 -10.06
C ASN A 69 -5.34 -3.32 -11.33
N ASP A 70 -4.75 -4.49 -11.18
CA ASP A 70 -4.35 -5.36 -12.27
C ASP A 70 -5.05 -6.71 -12.19
N ASP A 71 -5.69 -7.12 -13.28
CA ASP A 71 -6.28 -8.44 -13.45
C ASP A 71 -5.25 -9.39 -14.08
N TYR A 72 -4.24 -9.78 -13.30
CA TYR A 72 -3.18 -10.65 -13.77
C TYR A 72 -3.70 -12.00 -14.22
N PRO A 73 -3.15 -12.58 -15.33
CA PRO A 73 -3.42 -13.95 -15.72
C PRO A 73 -2.85 -14.93 -14.67
N SER A 74 -3.24 -16.18 -14.76
CA SER A 74 -2.67 -17.23 -13.94
C SER A 74 -1.14 -17.28 -14.07
N ALA A 75 -0.47 -17.64 -12.97
CA ALA A 75 0.98 -17.78 -12.96
C ALA A 75 1.47 -19.08 -13.60
N THR A 76 2.68 -19.03 -14.11
CA THR A 76 3.50 -20.23 -14.30
C THR A 76 4.10 -20.70 -12.97
N ASN A 77 4.76 -21.86 -12.95
CA ASN A 77 5.50 -22.34 -11.77
C ASN A 77 6.69 -21.42 -11.36
N LYS A 78 6.96 -20.37 -12.10
CA LYS A 78 8.00 -19.37 -11.83
C LYS A 78 7.43 -18.00 -11.44
N PHE A 79 6.15 -17.94 -11.06
CA PHE A 79 5.45 -16.69 -10.71
C PHE A 79 5.43 -15.64 -11.85
N ILE A 80 5.56 -16.11 -13.09
CA ILE A 80 5.55 -15.29 -14.29
C ILE A 80 4.14 -15.35 -14.89
N PRO A 81 3.61 -14.25 -15.47
CA PRO A 81 2.33 -14.28 -16.16
C PRO A 81 2.29 -15.34 -17.27
N ASN A 82 1.33 -16.24 -17.20
CA ASN A 82 1.09 -17.22 -18.26
C ASN A 82 0.29 -16.59 -19.40
N SER A 83 0.90 -15.63 -20.08
CA SER A 83 0.28 -14.85 -21.13
C SER A 83 1.31 -14.41 -22.18
N ASN A 84 0.81 -14.06 -23.36
CA ASN A 84 1.65 -13.48 -24.41
C ASN A 84 1.99 -12.02 -24.09
N LEU A 85 3.28 -11.71 -24.02
CA LEU A 85 3.77 -10.37 -23.74
C LEU A 85 3.95 -9.49 -25.00
N ASN A 86 3.64 -10.00 -26.19
CA ASN A 86 3.79 -9.25 -27.44
C ASN A 86 2.99 -7.93 -27.41
N GLY A 87 3.63 -6.85 -27.85
CA GLY A 87 3.05 -5.52 -27.86
C GLY A 87 3.05 -4.80 -26.50
N ARG A 88 3.72 -5.36 -25.46
CA ARG A 88 4.07 -4.66 -24.23
C ARG A 88 5.48 -4.10 -24.32
N GLN A 89 5.72 -2.95 -23.71
CA GLN A 89 7.04 -2.36 -23.59
C GLN A 89 7.71 -2.91 -22.33
N ILE A 90 8.23 -4.13 -22.39
CA ILE A 90 8.83 -4.81 -21.23
C ILE A 90 9.93 -3.95 -20.60
N GLY A 91 9.91 -3.85 -19.26
CA GLY A 91 10.76 -2.94 -18.48
C GLY A 91 10.20 -1.52 -18.31
N ASN A 92 9.15 -1.15 -19.07
CA ASN A 92 8.44 0.13 -18.93
C ASN A 92 6.98 0.01 -19.39
N ASP A 93 6.27 -1.03 -18.96
CA ASP A 93 4.90 -1.31 -19.35
C ASP A 93 3.90 -0.76 -18.33
N PHE A 94 3.33 0.39 -18.63
CA PHE A 94 2.22 1.01 -17.90
C PHE A 94 0.94 1.05 -18.75
N SER A 95 0.84 0.16 -19.71
CA SER A 95 -0.22 0.21 -20.73
C SER A 95 -1.59 -0.23 -20.23
N ASN A 96 -1.65 -0.98 -19.15
CA ASN A 96 -2.84 -1.70 -18.70
C ASN A 96 -3.49 -2.54 -19.81
N LYS A 97 -2.68 -3.04 -20.74
CA LYS A 97 -3.13 -3.90 -21.81
C LYS A 97 -3.72 -5.19 -21.23
N ASP A 98 -4.88 -5.59 -21.70
CA ASP A 98 -5.61 -6.77 -21.21
C ASP A 98 -5.93 -6.70 -19.70
N GLY A 99 -6.00 -5.49 -19.11
CA GLY A 99 -6.36 -5.25 -17.71
C GLY A 99 -5.20 -5.33 -16.72
N TRP A 100 -3.94 -5.42 -17.18
CA TRP A 100 -2.77 -5.51 -16.28
C TRP A 100 -1.49 -4.95 -16.91
N SER A 101 -0.48 -4.69 -16.12
CA SER A 101 0.81 -4.13 -16.55
C SER A 101 2.00 -4.89 -15.95
N MET A 102 3.10 -4.94 -16.68
CA MET A 102 4.37 -5.47 -16.19
C MET A 102 5.14 -4.44 -15.36
N TYR A 103 4.81 -3.16 -15.51
CA TYR A 103 5.54 -2.02 -14.95
C TYR A 103 7.02 -2.02 -15.39
N HIS A 104 7.94 -2.00 -14.45
CA HIS A 104 9.38 -2.12 -14.74
C HIS A 104 9.88 -3.57 -14.69
N GLY A 105 9.00 -4.53 -14.37
CA GLY A 105 9.35 -5.94 -14.37
C GLY A 105 9.61 -6.49 -15.77
N GLU A 106 10.63 -7.33 -15.91
CA GLU A 106 10.97 -8.00 -17.18
C GLU A 106 10.36 -9.39 -17.29
N THR A 107 10.24 -10.10 -16.18
CA THR A 107 9.69 -11.46 -16.11
C THR A 107 8.55 -11.56 -15.10
N VAL A 108 8.73 -11.03 -13.90
CA VAL A 108 7.70 -10.88 -12.88
C VAL A 108 7.27 -9.43 -12.86
N PRO A 109 5.95 -9.12 -12.82
CA PRO A 109 5.48 -7.74 -12.73
C PRO A 109 6.02 -7.03 -11.48
N GLY A 110 6.10 -5.71 -11.53
CA GLY A 110 6.46 -4.90 -10.37
C GLY A 110 7.60 -3.93 -10.64
N PHE A 111 8.25 -3.53 -9.55
CA PHE A 111 9.32 -2.53 -9.53
C PHE A 111 10.62 -3.18 -9.05
N PRO A 112 11.51 -3.59 -9.98
CA PRO A 112 12.84 -4.09 -9.64
C PRO A 112 13.65 -3.06 -8.88
N LYS A 113 14.84 -3.43 -8.41
CA LYS A 113 15.72 -2.59 -7.58
C LYS A 113 15.81 -1.15 -8.08
N HIS A 114 15.33 -0.20 -7.25
CA HIS A 114 15.38 1.23 -7.49
C HIS A 114 15.66 1.99 -6.18
N PRO A 115 16.21 3.23 -6.24
CA PRO A 115 16.58 4.00 -5.06
C PRO A 115 15.48 4.95 -4.59
N HIS A 116 15.46 5.18 -3.26
CA HIS A 116 14.75 6.29 -2.61
C HIS A 116 15.69 7.04 -1.69
N ARG A 117 15.45 8.34 -1.48
CA ARG A 117 16.17 9.17 -0.53
C ARG A 117 15.31 10.34 -0.05
N GLY A 118 15.27 10.54 1.27
CA GLY A 118 14.71 11.73 1.89
C GLY A 118 13.18 11.83 1.92
N PHE A 119 12.46 10.74 1.65
CA PHE A 119 11.00 10.68 1.74
C PHE A 119 10.51 9.34 2.30
N GLU A 120 9.23 9.26 2.54
CA GLU A 120 8.57 8.04 3.01
C GLU A 120 7.83 7.36 1.87
N THR A 121 7.77 6.03 1.91
CA THR A 121 6.82 5.25 1.12
C THR A 121 5.85 4.50 2.02
N LEU A 122 4.60 4.46 1.63
CA LEU A 122 3.56 3.66 2.27
C LEU A 122 2.84 2.86 1.19
N THR A 123 3.06 1.56 1.19
CA THR A 123 2.40 0.64 0.27
C THR A 123 1.30 -0.11 1.02
N VAL A 124 0.08 -0.06 0.52
CA VAL A 124 -1.09 -0.76 1.08
C VAL A 124 -1.58 -1.75 0.04
N VAL A 125 -1.57 -3.04 0.36
CA VAL A 125 -2.07 -4.10 -0.52
C VAL A 125 -3.50 -4.42 -0.17
N GLU A 126 -4.43 -4.03 -1.01
CA GLU A 126 -5.85 -4.38 -0.81
C GLU A 126 -6.15 -5.83 -1.16
N LYS A 127 -5.50 -6.34 -2.21
CA LYS A 127 -5.63 -7.71 -2.71
C LYS A 127 -4.35 -8.13 -3.42
N GLY A 128 -3.99 -9.40 -3.34
CA GLY A 128 -2.78 -9.94 -3.94
C GLY A 128 -1.58 -9.89 -3.01
N ILE A 129 -0.39 -9.98 -3.56
CA ILE A 129 0.86 -10.15 -2.82
C ILE A 129 1.94 -9.22 -3.38
N ILE A 130 2.78 -8.68 -2.48
CA ILE A 130 4.02 -7.98 -2.85
C ILE A 130 5.19 -8.64 -2.14
N ASP A 131 6.25 -8.90 -2.88
CA ASP A 131 7.55 -9.30 -2.35
C ASP A 131 8.49 -8.09 -2.31
N HIS A 132 8.92 -7.75 -1.11
CA HIS A 132 9.87 -6.66 -0.85
C HIS A 132 11.26 -7.21 -0.52
N SER A 133 12.28 -6.51 -0.99
CA SER A 133 13.67 -6.71 -0.57
C SER A 133 14.41 -5.38 -0.63
N ASP A 134 15.28 -5.10 0.35
CA ASP A 134 16.00 -3.83 0.41
C ASP A 134 17.49 -3.94 0.70
N SER A 135 18.21 -2.82 0.56
CA SER A 135 19.66 -2.74 0.75
C SER A 135 20.11 -2.81 2.21
N LEU A 136 19.19 -2.78 3.16
CA LEU A 136 19.48 -2.99 4.59
C LEU A 136 19.32 -4.45 5.00
N GLY A 137 18.95 -5.32 4.03
CA GLY A 137 18.80 -6.76 4.23
C GLY A 137 17.41 -7.18 4.69
N ALA A 138 16.43 -6.27 4.73
CA ALA A 138 15.07 -6.66 5.02
C ALA A 138 14.44 -7.33 3.79
N THR A 139 13.70 -8.40 4.04
CA THR A 139 12.85 -9.09 3.06
C THR A 139 11.50 -9.37 3.68
N ALA A 140 10.45 -9.17 2.92
CA ALA A 140 9.09 -9.40 3.38
C ALA A 140 8.16 -9.79 2.23
N ARG A 141 7.19 -10.63 2.54
CA ARG A 141 6.00 -10.84 1.71
C ARG A 141 4.78 -10.33 2.46
N TYR A 142 4.00 -9.47 1.84
CA TYR A 142 2.80 -8.90 2.43
C TYR A 142 1.69 -8.79 1.39
N GLY A 143 0.44 -8.81 1.84
CA GLY A 143 -0.72 -8.84 0.96
C GLY A 143 -2.04 -8.70 1.71
N ASP A 144 -3.13 -8.73 0.99
CA ASP A 144 -4.53 -8.80 1.46
C ASP A 144 -4.83 -7.99 2.74
N GLY A 145 -4.62 -6.68 2.68
CA GLY A 145 -4.88 -5.74 3.78
C GLY A 145 -3.66 -5.38 4.61
N ASP A 146 -2.48 -5.93 4.30
CA ASP A 146 -1.23 -5.52 4.92
C ASP A 146 -0.76 -4.17 4.37
N ALA A 147 0.11 -3.50 5.14
CA ALA A 147 0.78 -2.28 4.73
C ALA A 147 2.25 -2.31 5.12
N GLN A 148 3.10 -1.75 4.26
CA GLN A 148 4.50 -1.52 4.52
C GLN A 148 4.76 -0.02 4.58
N TRP A 149 5.40 0.43 5.65
CA TRP A 149 5.93 1.78 5.77
C TRP A 149 7.46 1.71 5.71
N LEU A 150 8.06 2.48 4.81
CA LEU A 150 9.49 2.52 4.60
C LEU A 150 9.99 3.97 4.65
N THR A 151 10.94 4.23 5.55
CA THR A 151 11.65 5.50 5.67
C THR A 151 12.93 5.42 4.85
N ALA A 152 13.04 6.22 3.79
CA ALA A 152 14.21 6.19 2.92
C ALA A 152 15.47 6.81 3.56
N GLY A 153 15.31 7.79 4.46
CA GLY A 153 16.43 8.44 5.15
C GLY A 153 17.50 8.95 4.18
N ASP A 154 18.76 8.65 4.47
CA ASP A 154 19.91 9.01 3.62
C ASP A 154 20.00 8.23 2.31
N GLY A 155 19.20 7.21 2.15
CA GLY A 155 19.08 6.44 0.93
C GLY A 155 18.89 4.95 1.17
N ILE A 156 17.98 4.37 0.43
CA ILE A 156 17.70 2.94 0.39
C ILE A 156 17.47 2.51 -1.05
N ASN A 157 17.94 1.33 -1.42
CA ASN A 157 17.50 0.66 -2.63
C ASN A 157 16.53 -0.44 -2.22
N HIS A 158 15.42 -0.55 -2.90
CA HIS A 158 14.49 -1.65 -2.69
C HIS A 158 13.89 -2.17 -4.00
N SER A 159 13.22 -3.30 -3.91
CA SER A 159 12.38 -3.85 -4.96
C SER A 159 11.02 -4.22 -4.39
N GLU A 160 9.98 -4.04 -5.19
CA GLU A 160 8.60 -4.43 -4.89
C GLU A 160 8.07 -5.22 -6.08
N MET A 161 8.09 -6.55 -5.98
CA MET A 161 7.67 -7.44 -7.05
C MET A 161 6.29 -8.01 -6.75
N PHE A 162 5.52 -8.26 -7.81
CA PHE A 162 4.15 -8.79 -7.74
C PHE A 162 4.15 -10.24 -8.23
N PRO A 163 4.54 -11.22 -7.39
CA PRO A 163 4.52 -12.63 -7.77
C PRO A 163 3.08 -13.10 -7.94
N LEU A 164 2.79 -13.82 -9.03
CA LEU A 164 1.45 -14.27 -9.40
C LEU A 164 1.14 -15.67 -8.90
#